data_f4ac6abfbea31f160d1f5e2a88a3a2dd
#
_entry.id   f4ac6abfbea31f160d1f5e2a88a3a2dd
#
_cell.length_a   1.000
_cell.length_b   1.000
_cell.length_c   1.000
_cell.angle_alpha   90.00
_cell.angle_beta   90.00
_cell.angle_gamma   90.00
#
_symmetry.space_group_name_H-M   'P 1'
#
loop_
_entity.id
_entity.type
_entity.pdbx_description
1 polymer ?
#
loop_
_entity_poly.entity_id
_entity_poly.type
_entity_poly.pdbx_seq_one_letter_code
_entity_poly.pdbx_strand_id
1 'polypeptide(L)'
;MPAKKINLGLPFYGRGWTGVSPAGHGPYQPAADGAEGWYEKGIDDYKRIAALPAPVYRDAATDQVWKFDGTTWWTYDDAQVIAAKMAYVKKMGLGGAMAWSLDGDDMNATLVKAMAAGLR
;
A
#
# COMPACT_ATOMS: atom_id res chain seq x y z
N MET A 1 23.35 -10.26 -8.32
CA MET A 1 22.25 -11.23 -8.51
C MET A 1 21.54 -10.92 -9.82
N PRO A 2 21.27 -11.91 -10.70
CA PRO A 2 20.54 -11.65 -11.93
C PRO A 2 19.11 -11.18 -11.67
N ALA A 3 18.65 -10.17 -12.42
CA ALA A 3 17.30 -9.59 -12.24
C ALA A 3 16.17 -10.64 -12.29
N LYS A 4 16.28 -11.61 -13.17
CA LYS A 4 15.33 -12.73 -13.31
C LYS A 4 15.18 -13.63 -12.07
N LYS A 5 16.07 -13.50 -11.08
CA LYS A 5 16.00 -14.22 -9.80
C LYS A 5 15.41 -13.38 -8.67
N ILE A 6 15.02 -12.15 -8.96
CA ILE A 6 14.43 -11.22 -7.98
C ILE A 6 12.93 -11.18 -8.20
N ASN A 7 12.15 -11.44 -7.14
CA ASN A 7 10.72 -11.18 -7.10
C ASN A 7 10.45 -9.94 -6.24
N LEU A 8 9.65 -9.01 -6.77
CA LEU A 8 9.23 -7.83 -6.02
C LEU A 8 8.15 -8.23 -4.99
N GLY A 9 8.41 -7.94 -3.71
CA GLY A 9 7.42 -8.13 -2.65
C GLY A 9 6.37 -7.04 -2.67
N LEU A 10 5.10 -7.42 -2.59
CA LEU A 10 3.96 -6.52 -2.54
C LEU A 10 3.23 -6.70 -1.21
N PRO A 11 3.15 -5.66 -0.37
CA PRO A 11 2.35 -5.72 0.85
C PRO A 11 0.86 -5.60 0.53
N PHE A 12 0.07 -6.55 0.99
CA PHE A 12 -1.39 -6.45 1.00
C PHE A 12 -1.89 -5.95 2.35
N TYR A 13 -1.06 -5.16 3.00
CA TYR A 13 -1.30 -4.47 4.26
C TYR A 13 -0.74 -3.06 4.20
N GLY A 14 -1.13 -2.22 5.14
CA GLY A 14 -0.59 -0.88 5.27
C GLY A 14 0.06 -0.63 6.61
N ARG A 15 0.69 0.53 6.70
CA ARG A 15 1.27 1.07 7.93
C ARG A 15 0.52 2.35 8.31
N GLY A 16 0.22 2.50 9.60
CA GLY A 16 -0.57 3.62 10.08
C GLY A 16 -0.09 4.22 11.39
N TRP A 17 -0.32 5.51 11.51
CA TRP A 17 0.00 6.30 12.71
C TRP A 17 -1.17 7.18 13.09
N THR A 18 -1.29 7.48 14.38
CA THR A 18 -2.30 8.41 14.93
C THR A 18 -1.62 9.57 15.65
N GLY A 19 -2.38 10.65 15.90
CA GLY A 19 -1.82 11.89 16.44
C GLY A 19 -0.87 12.58 15.44
N VAL A 20 -1.13 12.39 14.14
CA VAL A 20 -0.33 12.98 13.05
C VAL A 20 -0.77 14.42 12.82
N SER A 21 0.18 15.36 12.71
CA SER A 21 -0.10 16.75 12.38
C SER A 21 -0.78 16.87 11.01
N PRO A 22 -1.81 17.73 10.84
CA PRO A 22 -2.53 17.88 9.58
C PRO A 22 -1.76 18.61 8.48
N ALA A 23 -0.58 19.15 8.78
CA ALA A 23 0.22 19.84 7.78
C ALA A 23 0.55 18.95 6.58
N GLY A 24 0.32 19.44 5.36
CA GLY A 24 0.59 18.71 4.13
C GLY A 24 -0.19 17.39 3.99
N HIS A 25 -1.29 17.21 4.71
CA HIS A 25 -2.09 15.99 4.74
C HIS A 25 -1.36 14.77 5.34
N GLY A 26 -0.41 15.01 6.25
CA GLY A 26 0.19 13.99 7.11
C GLY A 26 1.56 13.43 6.74
N PRO A 27 2.01 13.37 5.46
CA PRO A 27 3.35 12.85 5.17
C PRO A 27 4.45 13.66 5.84
N TYR A 28 5.46 12.95 6.33
CA TYR A 28 6.65 13.53 6.99
C TYR A 28 6.34 14.32 8.27
N GLN A 29 5.18 14.11 8.87
CA GLN A 29 4.80 14.75 10.12
C GLN A 29 5.08 13.85 11.32
N PRO A 30 5.35 14.43 12.50
CA PRO A 30 5.44 13.64 13.73
C PRO A 30 4.10 12.99 14.04
N ALA A 31 4.16 11.81 14.63
CA ALA A 31 3.02 11.05 15.10
C ALA A 31 3.17 10.72 16.58
N ALA A 32 2.05 10.53 17.28
CA ALA A 32 2.05 10.19 18.69
C ALA A 32 2.20 8.69 18.93
N ASP A 33 1.55 7.84 18.11
CA ASP A 33 1.54 6.38 18.27
C ASP A 33 1.21 5.69 16.94
N GLY A 34 1.31 4.35 16.89
CA GLY A 34 0.74 3.55 15.82
C GLY A 34 -0.78 3.64 15.81
N ALA A 35 -1.39 3.67 14.62
CA ALA A 35 -2.84 3.60 14.49
C ALA A 35 -3.37 2.26 14.97
N GLU A 36 -4.63 2.21 15.43
CA GLU A 36 -5.27 0.95 15.80
C GLU A 36 -5.42 0.04 14.56
N GLY A 37 -4.87 -1.15 14.65
CA GLY A 37 -4.91 -2.17 13.62
C GLY A 37 -5.52 -3.47 14.14
N TRP A 38 -5.92 -4.35 13.22
CA TRP A 38 -6.57 -5.62 13.59
C TRP A 38 -5.65 -6.58 14.34
N TYR A 39 -4.40 -6.72 13.86
CA TYR A 39 -3.43 -7.64 14.45
C TYR A 39 -2.55 -6.96 15.49
N GLU A 40 -2.07 -5.77 15.16
CA GLU A 40 -1.22 -4.98 16.04
C GLU A 40 -1.31 -3.49 15.67
N LYS A 41 -0.87 -2.63 16.58
CA LYS A 41 -0.80 -1.19 16.31
C LYS A 41 0.09 -0.90 15.10
N GLY A 42 -0.37 -0.01 14.26
CA GLY A 42 0.36 0.47 13.11
C GLY A 42 0.32 -0.46 11.89
N ILE A 43 -0.38 -1.60 11.94
CA ILE A 43 -0.52 -2.53 10.82
C ILE A 43 -1.98 -2.96 10.65
N ASP A 44 -2.50 -2.85 9.43
CA ASP A 44 -3.82 -3.39 9.09
C ASP A 44 -3.85 -3.87 7.64
N ASP A 45 -4.79 -4.75 7.32
CA ASP A 45 -4.99 -5.29 5.98
C ASP A 45 -5.46 -4.22 4.99
N TYR A 46 -5.05 -4.38 3.72
CA TYR A 46 -5.54 -3.52 2.63
C TYR A 46 -7.06 -3.38 2.64
N LYS A 47 -7.80 -4.49 2.72
CA LYS A 47 -9.28 -4.48 2.70
C LYS A 47 -9.90 -3.59 3.77
N ARG A 48 -9.28 -3.50 4.95
CA ARG A 48 -9.74 -2.67 6.06
C ARG A 48 -9.38 -1.20 5.85
N ILE A 49 -8.14 -0.92 5.44
CA ILE A 49 -7.68 0.43 5.14
C ILE A 49 -8.47 1.02 3.97
N ALA A 50 -8.69 0.23 2.90
CA ALA A 50 -9.46 0.66 1.74
C ALA A 50 -10.91 1.03 2.11
N ALA A 51 -11.50 0.36 3.09
CA ALA A 51 -12.86 0.62 3.58
C ALA A 51 -12.98 1.82 4.53
N LEU A 52 -11.87 2.38 5.04
CA LEU A 52 -11.92 3.54 5.93
C LEU A 52 -12.53 4.76 5.22
N PRO A 53 -13.45 5.48 5.88
CA PRO A 53 -14.11 6.66 5.29
C PRO A 53 -13.22 7.92 5.39
N ALA A 54 -11.96 7.81 5.01
CA ALA A 54 -11.00 8.90 5.05
C ALA A 54 -10.61 9.34 3.64
N PRO A 55 -10.29 10.63 3.42
CA PRO A 55 -9.79 11.12 2.14
C PRO A 55 -8.53 10.38 1.67
N VAL A 56 -8.45 10.15 0.37
CA VAL A 56 -7.31 9.51 -0.30
C VAL A 56 -6.44 10.59 -0.94
N TYR A 57 -5.15 10.53 -0.68
CA TYR A 57 -4.14 11.41 -1.26
C TYR A 57 -3.12 10.60 -2.04
N ARG A 58 -2.51 11.21 -3.05
CA ARG A 58 -1.49 10.59 -3.90
C ARG A 58 -0.33 11.54 -4.16
N ASP A 59 0.86 10.97 -4.24
CA ASP A 59 2.03 11.64 -4.80
C ASP A 59 2.39 11.01 -6.14
N ALA A 60 2.15 11.75 -7.22
CA ALA A 60 2.41 11.26 -8.58
C ALA A 60 3.91 11.09 -8.89
N ALA A 61 4.79 11.74 -8.15
CA ALA A 61 6.24 11.61 -8.37
C ALA A 61 6.80 10.30 -7.82
N THR A 62 6.17 9.76 -6.77
CA THR A 62 6.61 8.53 -6.09
C THR A 62 5.64 7.37 -6.22
N ASP A 63 4.51 7.58 -6.89
CA ASP A 63 3.39 6.62 -6.98
C ASP A 63 2.83 6.19 -5.62
N GLN A 64 3.05 6.99 -4.57
CA GLN A 64 2.54 6.69 -3.23
C GLN A 64 1.07 7.07 -3.09
N VAL A 65 0.35 6.28 -2.26
CA VAL A 65 -1.02 6.57 -1.85
C VAL A 65 -1.14 6.46 -0.34
N TRP A 66 -1.97 7.32 0.24
CA TRP A 66 -2.30 7.26 1.66
C TRP A 66 -3.71 7.79 1.93
N LYS A 67 -4.25 7.40 3.07
CA LYS A 67 -5.46 7.97 3.65
C LYS A 67 -5.11 8.81 4.87
N PHE A 68 -5.83 9.91 5.05
CA PHE A 68 -5.65 10.79 6.20
C PHE A 68 -6.97 11.47 6.56
N ASP A 69 -7.41 11.31 7.81
CA ASP A 69 -8.65 11.89 8.32
C ASP A 69 -8.46 13.19 9.11
N GLY A 70 -7.22 13.71 9.16
CA GLY A 70 -6.84 14.87 9.96
C GLY A 70 -6.08 14.52 11.24
N THR A 71 -6.05 13.24 11.62
CA THR A 71 -5.38 12.73 12.82
C THR A 71 -4.69 11.41 12.58
N THR A 72 -5.34 10.48 11.87
CA THR A 72 -4.83 9.14 11.57
C THR A 72 -4.44 9.02 10.11
N TRP A 73 -3.24 8.56 9.88
CA TRP A 73 -2.61 8.43 8.58
C TRP A 73 -2.25 6.98 8.29
N TRP A 74 -2.65 6.49 7.10
CA TRP A 74 -2.36 5.14 6.63
C TRP A 74 -1.72 5.19 5.25
N THR A 75 -0.52 4.61 5.09
CA THR A 75 0.04 4.31 3.78
C THR A 75 -0.21 2.85 3.43
N TYR A 76 -0.49 2.58 2.16
CA TYR A 76 -0.81 1.25 1.66
C TYR A 76 -0.58 1.19 0.15
N ASP A 77 -0.70 0.02 -0.44
CA ASP A 77 -0.72 -0.14 -1.90
C ASP A 77 -2.17 -0.38 -2.34
N ASP A 78 -2.67 0.41 -3.27
CA ASP A 78 -3.93 0.13 -3.97
C ASP A 78 -3.69 -0.44 -5.38
N ALA A 79 -4.75 -0.71 -6.13
CA ALA A 79 -4.65 -1.28 -7.46
C ALA A 79 -3.79 -0.43 -8.42
N GLN A 80 -3.80 0.89 -8.30
CA GLN A 80 -2.98 1.77 -9.13
C GLN A 80 -1.50 1.66 -8.77
N VAL A 81 -1.16 1.63 -7.49
CA VAL A 81 0.22 1.42 -7.02
C VAL A 81 0.72 0.04 -7.43
N ILE A 82 -0.10 -1.00 -7.29
CA ILE A 82 0.23 -2.35 -7.75
C ILE A 82 0.51 -2.35 -9.26
N ALA A 83 -0.31 -1.69 -10.07
CA ALA A 83 -0.09 -1.59 -11.51
C ALA A 83 1.25 -0.91 -11.86
N ALA A 84 1.60 0.19 -11.15
CA ALA A 84 2.89 0.85 -11.31
C ALA A 84 4.07 -0.07 -10.94
N LYS A 85 3.95 -0.82 -9.85
CA LYS A 85 4.95 -1.81 -9.43
C LYS A 85 5.10 -2.94 -10.43
N MET A 86 4.02 -3.42 -11.05
CA MET A 86 4.10 -4.44 -12.11
C MET A 86 4.77 -3.90 -13.38
N ALA A 87 4.49 -2.66 -13.76
CA ALA A 87 5.21 -1.99 -14.85
C ALA A 87 6.72 -1.92 -14.56
N TYR A 88 7.10 -1.64 -13.32
CA TYR A 88 8.50 -1.66 -12.88
C TYR A 88 9.12 -3.06 -12.98
N VAL A 89 8.42 -4.11 -12.53
CA VAL A 89 8.87 -5.52 -12.66
C VAL A 89 9.20 -5.85 -14.11
N LYS A 90 8.32 -5.49 -15.05
CA LYS A 90 8.53 -5.70 -16.50
C LYS A 90 9.69 -4.87 -17.04
N LYS A 91 9.74 -3.59 -16.71
CA LYS A 91 10.81 -2.67 -17.16
C LYS A 91 12.19 -3.12 -16.72
N MET A 92 12.30 -3.64 -15.50
CA MET A 92 13.59 -4.09 -14.94
C MET A 92 13.92 -5.55 -15.26
N GLY A 93 13.03 -6.28 -15.93
CA GLY A 93 13.21 -7.69 -16.25
C GLY A 93 13.34 -8.58 -15.01
N LEU A 94 12.60 -8.24 -13.94
CA LEU A 94 12.57 -9.04 -12.71
C LEU A 94 11.88 -10.39 -12.96
N GLY A 95 12.13 -11.35 -12.06
CA GLY A 95 11.57 -12.69 -12.15
C GLY A 95 10.05 -12.75 -11.93
N GLY A 96 9.49 -11.78 -11.24
CA GLY A 96 8.07 -11.71 -10.95
C GLY A 96 7.75 -10.85 -9.73
N ALA A 97 6.60 -11.13 -9.12
CA ALA A 97 6.15 -10.49 -7.90
C ALA A 97 5.60 -11.53 -6.91
N MET A 98 5.65 -11.19 -5.62
CA MET A 98 5.11 -11.99 -4.52
C MET A 98 4.27 -11.08 -3.65
N ALA A 99 3.11 -11.56 -3.23
CA ALA A 99 2.24 -10.84 -2.31
C ALA A 99 2.29 -11.43 -0.90
N TRP A 100 2.23 -10.58 0.11
CA TRP A 100 2.02 -10.95 1.51
C TRP A 100 0.97 -10.03 2.15
N SER A 101 -0.16 -10.57 2.56
CA SER A 101 -0.62 -11.92 2.30
C SER A 101 -1.99 -11.85 1.61
N LEU A 102 -2.37 -12.92 0.94
CA LEU A 102 -3.59 -12.95 0.10
C LEU A 102 -4.86 -12.64 0.87
N ASP A 103 -4.92 -12.99 2.14
CA ASP A 103 -6.05 -12.69 3.03
C ASP A 103 -6.22 -11.20 3.34
N GLY A 104 -5.19 -10.39 3.08
CA GLY A 104 -5.27 -8.92 3.17
C GLY A 104 -6.04 -8.26 2.03
N ASP A 105 -6.24 -8.95 0.90
CA ASP A 105 -7.02 -8.43 -0.22
C ASP A 105 -8.53 -8.38 0.08
N ASP A 106 -9.27 -7.60 -0.69
CA ASP A 106 -10.72 -7.52 -0.55
C ASP A 106 -11.45 -8.70 -1.22
N MET A 107 -12.74 -8.81 -0.97
CA MET A 107 -13.58 -9.89 -1.52
C MET A 107 -13.65 -9.91 -3.06
N ASN A 108 -13.29 -8.80 -3.69
CA ASN A 108 -13.23 -8.68 -5.15
C ASN A 108 -11.87 -9.09 -5.72
N ALA A 109 -10.91 -9.46 -4.88
CA ALA A 109 -9.52 -9.75 -5.26
C ALA A 109 -8.89 -8.58 -6.05
N THR A 110 -9.08 -7.35 -5.56
CA THR A 110 -8.70 -6.12 -6.26
C THR A 110 -7.20 -6.07 -6.52
N LEU A 111 -6.36 -6.35 -5.53
CA LEU A 111 -4.91 -6.29 -5.68
C LEU A 111 -4.36 -7.47 -6.48
N VAL A 112 -4.88 -8.68 -6.28
CA VAL A 112 -4.50 -9.87 -7.07
C VAL A 112 -4.82 -9.68 -8.54
N LYS A 113 -5.99 -9.12 -8.87
CA LYS A 113 -6.36 -8.79 -10.27
C LYS A 113 -5.44 -7.75 -10.88
N ALA A 114 -5.06 -6.72 -10.12
CA ALA A 114 -4.10 -5.71 -10.57
C ALA A 114 -2.71 -6.31 -10.85
N MET A 115 -2.23 -7.21 -9.97
CA MET A 115 -1.00 -7.96 -10.21
C MET A 115 -1.07 -8.78 -11.49
N ALA A 116 -2.12 -9.60 -11.64
CA ALA A 116 -2.29 -10.48 -12.81
C ALA A 116 -2.39 -9.68 -14.11
N ALA A 117 -3.14 -8.58 -14.13
CA ALA A 117 -3.26 -7.70 -15.30
C ALA A 117 -1.93 -7.05 -15.67
N GLY A 118 -1.16 -6.59 -14.67
CA GLY A 118 0.12 -5.91 -14.89
C GLY A 118 1.25 -6.82 -15.34
N LEU A 119 1.21 -8.11 -15.00
CA LEU A 119 2.22 -9.10 -15.39
C LEU A 119 1.98 -9.75 -16.77
N ARG A 120 0.84 -9.56 -17.35
CA ARG A 120 0.50 -10.07 -18.72
C ARG A 120 1.26 -9.38 -19.87
#